data_0d534b2776d8de254fcd27880d117e13
#
_entry.id   0d534b2776d8de254fcd27880d117e13
#
_cell.length_a   1.000
_cell.length_b   1.000
_cell.length_c   1.000
_cell.angle_alpha   90.00
_cell.angle_beta   90.00
_cell.angle_gamma   90.00
#
_symmetry.space_group_name_H-M   'P 1'
#
loop_
_entity.id
_entity.type
_entity.pdbx_description
1 polymer ?
#
loop_
_entity_poly.entity_id
_entity_poly.type
_entity_poly.pdbx_seq_one_letter_code
_entity_poly.pdbx_strand_id
1 'polypeptide(L)'
;MAGLSPLSLTLELSQIIVMVTSFILAFLLWFIKVPSTEYSRRLLKTKNSIAVCFFVCAVLLYVCVKHADIAEYGKFSALMMFVVTSVSSVVLSFSLTNLLEERDNDRFYLNLGIVILMSWLLMRAFLMGPGALRIWALIAYIALFVIQAIIHIVNFNRAYVKSIAQLEEYYDEEETHKIKWIRFCYIIMMLTQCAILIYMFLPEGFMTIYSLWYVLFLVYFTANFISFLGSHKLLLDAFAYKTLTFQSIKERIDRYRLEKAHLDLPAHDENEAELRRLERALEKWVEEKRYREYDKSRDEIARELNTTKEMLHLYFVDVLGVDFKSWRTLHRVEDAKTLLLEKKNLSVNMIGEMAGFSDRSNFHRQFTKIVGCSPKQWRDSDGIPG
;
A
#
# COMPACT_ATOMS: atom_id res chain seq x y z
N MET A 1 23.71 -35.93 -30.20
CA MET A 1 22.74 -34.85 -29.88
C MET A 1 21.37 -35.35 -30.33
N ALA A 2 20.59 -35.96 -29.43
CA ALA A 2 19.22 -36.34 -29.73
C ALA A 2 18.44 -35.01 -29.88
N GLY A 3 17.83 -34.78 -31.07
CA GLY A 3 17.13 -33.57 -31.36
C GLY A 3 15.97 -33.39 -30.38
N LEU A 4 16.03 -32.31 -29.56
CA LEU A 4 14.91 -31.85 -28.75
C LEU A 4 13.70 -31.65 -29.66
N SER A 5 12.54 -32.11 -29.24
CA SER A 5 11.32 -31.83 -30.01
C SER A 5 11.13 -30.31 -30.11
N PRO A 6 10.54 -29.80 -31.19
CA PRO A 6 10.28 -28.35 -31.31
C PRO A 6 9.53 -27.76 -30.10
N LEU A 7 8.71 -28.58 -29.44
CA LEU A 7 7.91 -28.20 -28.27
C LEU A 7 8.78 -28.06 -27.00
N SER A 8 9.76 -28.95 -26.79
CA SER A 8 10.69 -28.84 -25.65
C SER A 8 11.64 -27.66 -25.80
N LEU A 9 12.05 -27.32 -27.02
CA LEU A 9 12.85 -26.14 -27.33
C LEU A 9 12.10 -24.82 -27.02
N THR A 10 10.81 -24.74 -27.38
CA THR A 10 10.00 -23.56 -27.07
C THR A 10 9.78 -23.38 -25.57
N LEU A 11 9.61 -24.48 -24.83
CA LEU A 11 9.50 -24.46 -23.38
C LEU A 11 10.79 -23.98 -22.72
N GLU A 12 11.95 -24.53 -23.14
CA GLU A 12 13.26 -24.11 -22.63
C GLU A 12 13.51 -22.63 -22.89
N LEU A 13 13.24 -22.11 -24.08
CA LEU A 13 13.37 -20.70 -24.42
C LEU A 13 12.46 -19.83 -23.54
N SER A 14 11.25 -20.27 -23.27
CA SER A 14 10.35 -19.53 -22.39
C SER A 14 10.88 -19.44 -20.95
N GLN A 15 11.49 -20.50 -20.44
CA GLN A 15 12.14 -20.53 -19.12
C GLN A 15 13.35 -19.59 -19.07
N ILE A 16 14.14 -19.55 -20.14
CA ILE A 16 15.27 -18.61 -20.27
C ILE A 16 14.75 -17.16 -20.25
N ILE A 17 13.66 -16.86 -20.93
CA ILE A 17 13.06 -15.50 -20.93
C ILE A 17 12.62 -15.13 -19.51
N VAL A 18 11.93 -16.00 -18.77
CA VAL A 18 11.54 -15.72 -17.36
C VAL A 18 12.76 -15.49 -16.50
N MET A 19 13.80 -16.36 -16.65
CA MET A 19 15.05 -16.27 -15.89
C MET A 19 15.76 -14.93 -16.11
N VAL A 20 15.99 -14.57 -17.37
CA VAL A 20 16.68 -13.32 -17.74
C VAL A 20 15.87 -12.11 -17.29
N THR A 21 14.56 -12.12 -17.49
CA THR A 21 13.68 -11.03 -17.04
C THR A 21 13.73 -10.89 -15.53
N SER A 22 13.62 -11.97 -14.77
CA SER A 22 13.70 -11.94 -13.31
C SER A 22 15.04 -11.39 -12.83
N PHE A 23 16.16 -11.77 -13.48
CA PHE A 23 17.48 -11.25 -13.17
C PHE A 23 17.60 -9.75 -13.43
N ILE A 24 17.14 -9.29 -14.60
CA ILE A 24 17.16 -7.86 -14.96
C ILE A 24 16.33 -7.03 -13.98
N LEU A 25 15.12 -7.50 -13.63
CA LEU A 25 14.24 -6.80 -12.70
C LEU A 25 14.80 -6.79 -11.27
N ALA A 26 15.46 -7.87 -10.84
CA ALA A 26 16.17 -7.91 -9.55
C ALA A 26 17.26 -6.85 -9.50
N PHE A 27 18.08 -6.79 -10.54
CA PHE A 27 19.17 -5.84 -10.65
C PHE A 27 18.65 -4.39 -10.73
N LEU A 28 17.63 -4.15 -11.54
CA LEU A 28 16.99 -2.84 -11.65
C LEU A 28 16.51 -2.34 -10.27
N LEU A 29 15.77 -3.17 -9.53
CA LEU A 29 15.29 -2.82 -8.18
C LEU A 29 16.45 -2.59 -7.20
N TRP A 30 17.55 -3.32 -7.32
CA TRP A 30 18.70 -3.16 -6.43
C TRP A 30 19.31 -1.75 -6.53
N PHE A 31 19.44 -1.22 -7.74
CA PHE A 31 20.08 0.09 -8.00
C PHE A 31 19.17 1.29 -7.81
N ILE A 32 17.84 1.12 -7.76
CA ILE A 32 16.94 2.24 -7.52
C ILE A 32 17.16 2.79 -6.11
N LYS A 33 17.50 4.07 -6.03
CA LYS A 33 17.63 4.80 -4.76
C LYS A 33 16.23 5.15 -4.23
N VAL A 34 16.01 4.89 -2.96
CA VAL A 34 14.82 5.30 -2.22
C VAL A 34 15.20 6.54 -1.41
N PRO A 35 14.39 7.62 -1.45
CA PRO A 35 14.65 8.83 -0.67
C PRO A 35 14.78 8.52 0.83
N SER A 36 15.65 9.23 1.54
CA SER A 36 15.95 8.99 2.97
C SER A 36 14.94 9.70 3.87
N THR A 37 13.78 9.07 4.12
CA THR A 37 12.80 9.49 5.12
C THR A 37 12.65 8.40 6.18
N GLU A 38 12.03 8.67 7.32
CA GLU A 38 11.82 7.68 8.39
C GLU A 38 11.05 6.44 7.89
N TYR A 39 10.11 6.63 6.99
CA TYR A 39 9.39 5.56 6.31
C TYR A 39 10.22 4.87 5.21
N SER A 40 11.29 5.46 4.72
CA SER A 40 12.13 4.89 3.67
C SER A 40 12.73 3.54 4.08
N ARG A 41 12.94 3.31 5.37
CA ARG A 41 13.43 2.03 5.90
C ARG A 41 12.47 0.87 5.57
N ARG A 42 11.17 1.10 5.67
CA ARG A 42 10.13 0.12 5.32
C ARG A 42 10.08 -0.14 3.81
N LEU A 43 10.07 0.94 3.00
CA LEU A 43 10.13 0.83 1.54
C LEU A 43 11.41 0.16 1.06
N LEU A 44 12.54 0.48 1.67
CA LEU A 44 13.83 -0.12 1.36
C LEU A 44 13.84 -1.62 1.66
N LYS A 45 13.30 -2.03 2.82
CA LYS A 45 13.16 -3.45 3.17
C LYS A 45 12.26 -4.16 2.16
N THR A 46 11.10 -3.60 1.83
CA THR A 46 10.17 -4.18 0.86
C THR A 46 10.81 -4.29 -0.53
N LYS A 47 11.44 -3.23 -1.03
CA LYS A 47 12.19 -3.22 -2.29
C LYS A 47 13.25 -4.31 -2.33
N ASN A 48 14.07 -4.41 -1.27
CA ASN A 48 15.16 -5.40 -1.21
C ASN A 48 14.61 -6.82 -1.14
N SER A 49 13.52 -7.06 -0.42
CA SER A 49 12.85 -8.38 -0.37
C SER A 49 12.37 -8.82 -1.75
N ILE A 50 11.77 -7.91 -2.54
CA ILE A 50 11.33 -8.17 -3.92
C ILE A 50 12.53 -8.45 -4.82
N ALA A 51 13.60 -7.64 -4.73
CA ALA A 51 14.80 -7.83 -5.52
C ALA A 51 15.48 -9.18 -5.24
N VAL A 52 15.62 -9.55 -3.98
CA VAL A 52 16.16 -10.87 -3.58
C VAL A 52 15.26 -12.00 -4.07
N CYS A 53 13.93 -11.86 -3.98
CA CYS A 53 12.99 -12.84 -4.51
C CYS A 53 13.20 -13.08 -6.01
N PHE A 54 13.25 -12.03 -6.80
CA PHE A 54 13.46 -12.12 -8.26
C PHE A 54 14.82 -12.76 -8.59
N PHE A 55 15.86 -12.42 -7.84
CA PHE A 55 17.17 -13.05 -8.00
C PHE A 55 17.12 -14.55 -7.70
N VAL A 56 16.49 -14.95 -6.58
CA VAL A 56 16.32 -16.38 -6.22
C VAL A 56 15.51 -17.11 -7.29
N CYS A 57 14.43 -16.53 -7.80
CA CYS A 57 13.64 -17.09 -8.90
C CYS A 57 14.49 -17.31 -10.16
N ALA A 58 15.34 -16.33 -10.51
CA ALA A 58 16.26 -16.47 -11.65
C ALA A 58 17.26 -17.62 -11.46
N VAL A 59 17.82 -17.77 -10.25
CA VAL A 59 18.74 -18.89 -9.92
C VAL A 59 18.03 -20.24 -10.00
N LEU A 60 16.81 -20.36 -9.47
CA LEU A 60 16.03 -21.61 -9.56
C LEU A 60 15.74 -21.99 -11.02
N LEU A 61 15.39 -21.02 -11.85
CA LEU A 61 15.15 -21.25 -13.28
C LEU A 61 16.44 -21.56 -14.03
N TYR A 62 17.57 -20.98 -13.66
CA TYR A 62 18.87 -21.36 -14.21
C TYR A 62 19.18 -22.84 -13.96
N VAL A 63 18.92 -23.31 -12.74
CA VAL A 63 19.07 -24.76 -12.40
C VAL A 63 18.11 -25.59 -13.24
N CYS A 64 16.87 -25.14 -13.48
CA CYS A 64 15.91 -25.82 -14.33
C CYS A 64 16.43 -25.97 -15.78
N VAL A 65 16.88 -24.89 -16.39
CA VAL A 65 17.40 -24.88 -17.77
C VAL A 65 18.67 -25.72 -17.91
N LYS A 66 19.56 -25.68 -16.92
CA LYS A 66 20.80 -26.51 -16.92
C LYS A 66 20.52 -28.00 -16.93
N HIS A 67 19.36 -28.44 -16.46
CA HIS A 67 18.95 -29.85 -16.40
C HIS A 67 17.90 -30.20 -17.48
N ALA A 68 17.92 -29.49 -18.61
CA ALA A 68 17.00 -29.71 -19.72
C ALA A 68 17.15 -31.10 -20.41
N ASP A 69 18.22 -31.83 -20.10
CA ASP A 69 18.52 -33.21 -20.53
C ASP A 69 17.74 -34.30 -19.78
N ILE A 70 17.03 -33.93 -18.71
CA ILE A 70 16.21 -34.88 -17.94
C ILE A 70 15.08 -35.44 -18.83
N ALA A 71 14.88 -36.75 -18.82
CA ALA A 71 13.91 -37.49 -19.66
C ALA A 71 12.43 -36.96 -19.46
N GLU A 72 12.12 -36.44 -18.29
CA GLU A 72 10.81 -35.86 -17.96
C GLU A 72 10.89 -34.32 -17.81
N TYR A 73 11.65 -33.64 -18.68
CA TYR A 73 11.91 -32.19 -18.57
C TYR A 73 10.65 -31.36 -18.47
N GLY A 74 9.60 -31.66 -19.26
CA GLY A 74 8.34 -30.92 -19.19
C GLY A 74 7.69 -30.94 -17.80
N LYS A 75 7.67 -32.09 -17.14
CA LYS A 75 7.15 -32.22 -15.76
C LYS A 75 8.06 -31.55 -14.76
N PHE A 76 9.37 -31.66 -14.92
CA PHE A 76 10.36 -31.00 -14.08
C PHE A 76 10.23 -29.48 -14.19
N SER A 77 10.13 -28.95 -15.38
CA SER A 77 9.91 -27.53 -15.67
C SER A 77 8.61 -27.02 -15.03
N ALA A 78 7.51 -27.77 -15.16
CA ALA A 78 6.23 -27.43 -14.53
C ALA A 78 6.34 -27.36 -13.00
N LEU A 79 7.01 -28.31 -12.38
CA LEU A 79 7.27 -28.30 -10.93
C LEU A 79 8.15 -27.13 -10.52
N MET A 80 9.20 -26.80 -11.27
CA MET A 80 10.07 -25.65 -10.98
C MET A 80 9.31 -24.35 -11.10
N MET A 81 8.45 -24.17 -12.12
CA MET A 81 7.61 -23.00 -12.23
C MET A 81 6.60 -22.90 -11.08
N PHE A 82 6.07 -24.04 -10.60
CA PHE A 82 5.19 -24.08 -9.44
C PHE A 82 5.92 -23.62 -8.16
N VAL A 83 7.16 -24.11 -7.95
CA VAL A 83 8.01 -23.67 -6.83
C VAL A 83 8.32 -22.17 -6.93
N VAL A 84 8.75 -21.69 -8.10
CA VAL A 84 9.05 -20.27 -8.34
C VAL A 84 7.81 -19.40 -8.05
N THR A 85 6.64 -19.80 -8.54
CA THR A 85 5.38 -19.09 -8.31
C THR A 85 4.99 -19.10 -6.82
N SER A 86 5.19 -20.22 -6.12
CA SER A 86 4.92 -20.32 -4.67
C SER A 86 5.81 -19.37 -3.86
N VAL A 87 7.12 -19.38 -4.09
CA VAL A 87 8.08 -18.54 -3.37
C VAL A 87 7.78 -17.06 -3.65
N SER A 88 7.60 -16.69 -4.92
CA SER A 88 7.28 -15.30 -5.29
C SER A 88 5.93 -14.85 -4.73
N SER A 89 4.94 -15.73 -4.67
CA SER A 89 3.63 -15.48 -4.05
C SER A 89 3.75 -15.04 -2.60
N VAL A 90 4.51 -15.77 -1.78
CA VAL A 90 4.71 -15.44 -0.36
C VAL A 90 5.39 -14.08 -0.22
N VAL A 91 6.47 -13.84 -0.97
CA VAL A 91 7.24 -12.59 -0.86
C VAL A 91 6.46 -11.40 -1.40
N LEU A 92 5.82 -11.52 -2.57
CA LEU A 92 5.06 -10.41 -3.16
C LEU A 92 3.78 -10.10 -2.36
N SER A 93 3.08 -11.14 -1.88
CA SER A 93 1.90 -10.94 -1.01
C SER A 93 2.26 -10.22 0.29
N PHE A 94 3.36 -10.66 0.94
CA PHE A 94 3.86 -9.97 2.12
C PHE A 94 4.27 -8.53 1.79
N SER A 95 5.00 -8.33 0.69
CA SER A 95 5.47 -7.02 0.26
C SER A 95 4.33 -6.04 0.00
N LEU A 96 3.30 -6.46 -0.76
CA LEU A 96 2.12 -5.64 -1.03
C LEU A 96 1.31 -5.34 0.25
N THR A 97 1.16 -6.34 1.13
CA THR A 97 0.46 -6.15 2.41
C THR A 97 1.26 -5.21 3.32
N ASN A 98 2.59 -5.34 3.36
CA ASN A 98 3.47 -4.51 4.15
C ASN A 98 3.54 -3.05 3.66
N LEU A 99 3.26 -2.78 2.39
CA LEU A 99 3.06 -1.41 1.90
C LEU A 99 1.83 -0.76 2.53
N LEU A 100 0.78 -1.52 2.78
CA LEU A 100 -0.49 -1.05 3.34
C LEU A 100 -0.47 -0.97 4.88
N GLU A 101 0.06 -2.00 5.54
CA GLU A 101 0.11 -2.10 7.00
C GLU A 101 1.43 -2.76 7.44
N GLU A 102 2.10 -2.19 8.43
CA GLU A 102 3.31 -2.79 8.98
C GLU A 102 3.02 -4.17 9.58
N ARG A 103 3.79 -5.17 9.12
CA ARG A 103 3.61 -6.56 9.50
C ARG A 103 4.80 -7.12 10.24
N ASP A 104 4.52 -8.08 11.12
CA ASP A 104 5.51 -8.86 11.82
C ASP A 104 6.37 -9.69 10.86
N ASN A 105 7.67 -9.44 10.88
CA ASN A 105 8.64 -10.13 10.03
C ASN A 105 8.86 -11.59 10.45
N ASP A 106 8.68 -11.95 11.71
CA ASP A 106 8.97 -13.30 12.20
C ASP A 106 8.00 -14.31 11.59
N ARG A 107 6.73 -13.97 11.50
CA ARG A 107 5.72 -14.80 10.82
C ARG A 107 5.97 -14.94 9.32
N PHE A 108 6.49 -13.88 8.70
CA PHE A 108 6.87 -13.92 7.30
C PHE A 108 8.03 -14.89 7.06
N TYR A 109 9.12 -14.80 7.84
CA TYR A 109 10.27 -15.68 7.69
C TYR A 109 9.92 -17.14 8.00
N LEU A 110 9.06 -17.39 9.00
CA LEU A 110 8.56 -18.73 9.30
C LEU A 110 7.79 -19.31 8.10
N ASN A 111 6.87 -18.54 7.52
CA ASN A 111 6.07 -18.97 6.37
C ASN A 111 6.95 -19.23 5.14
N LEU A 112 7.88 -18.33 4.86
CA LEU A 112 8.86 -18.51 3.77
C LEU A 112 9.72 -19.75 3.98
N GLY A 113 10.19 -20.00 5.20
CA GLY A 113 10.95 -21.19 5.56
C GLY A 113 10.17 -22.48 5.33
N ILE A 114 8.89 -22.52 5.67
CA ILE A 114 8.00 -23.66 5.40
C ILE A 114 7.90 -23.92 3.89
N VAL A 115 7.70 -22.87 3.08
CA VAL A 115 7.60 -23.02 1.61
C VAL A 115 8.91 -23.53 1.03
N ILE A 116 10.04 -23.01 1.45
CA ILE A 116 11.36 -23.45 0.98
C ILE A 116 11.60 -24.93 1.34
N LEU A 117 11.30 -25.32 2.59
CA LEU A 117 11.45 -26.70 3.04
C LEU A 117 10.56 -27.65 2.24
N MET A 118 9.29 -27.31 2.06
CA MET A 118 8.35 -28.13 1.30
C MET A 118 8.70 -28.19 -0.19
N SER A 119 9.23 -27.11 -0.75
CA SER A 119 9.73 -27.07 -2.14
C SER A 119 10.93 -28.03 -2.30
N TRP A 120 11.84 -28.02 -1.34
CA TRP A 120 12.98 -28.93 -1.34
C TRP A 120 12.54 -30.39 -1.21
N LEU A 121 11.59 -30.70 -0.32
CA LEU A 121 11.03 -32.05 -0.16
C LEU A 121 10.34 -32.53 -1.43
N LEU A 122 9.52 -31.66 -2.07
CA LEU A 122 8.84 -31.97 -3.33
C LEU A 122 9.86 -32.30 -4.43
N MET A 123 10.90 -31.48 -4.57
CA MET A 123 11.91 -31.64 -5.59
C MET A 123 12.72 -32.95 -5.36
N ARG A 124 13.08 -33.25 -4.11
CA ARG A 124 13.75 -34.49 -3.73
C ARG A 124 12.87 -35.71 -4.00
N ALA A 125 11.58 -35.64 -3.67
CA ALA A 125 10.63 -36.73 -3.97
C ALA A 125 10.48 -36.95 -5.48
N PHE A 126 10.50 -35.89 -6.28
CA PHE A 126 10.44 -35.97 -7.74
C PHE A 126 11.71 -36.66 -8.33
N LEU A 127 12.88 -36.28 -7.88
CA LEU A 127 14.16 -36.78 -8.44
C LEU A 127 14.50 -38.20 -7.98
N MET A 128 14.24 -38.54 -6.71
CA MET A 128 14.75 -39.78 -6.09
C MET A 128 13.66 -40.70 -5.54
N GLY A 129 12.40 -40.22 -5.47
CA GLY A 129 11.33 -40.94 -4.79
C GLY A 129 10.61 -41.96 -5.68
N PRO A 130 10.04 -43.02 -5.10
CA PRO A 130 9.10 -43.91 -5.79
C PRO A 130 7.82 -43.14 -6.20
N GLY A 131 7.11 -43.63 -7.21
CA GLY A 131 5.95 -42.94 -7.80
C GLY A 131 4.87 -42.55 -6.79
N ALA A 132 4.60 -43.39 -5.79
CA ALA A 132 3.65 -43.06 -4.73
C ALA A 132 4.12 -41.86 -3.88
N LEU A 133 5.40 -41.74 -3.54
CA LEU A 133 5.95 -40.64 -2.77
C LEU A 133 5.85 -39.32 -3.55
N ARG A 134 6.08 -39.35 -4.87
CA ARG A 134 5.96 -38.18 -5.76
C ARG A 134 4.54 -37.63 -5.71
N ILE A 135 3.51 -38.48 -5.78
CA ILE A 135 2.10 -38.11 -5.76
C ILE A 135 1.73 -37.48 -4.40
N TRP A 136 2.10 -38.12 -3.29
CA TRP A 136 1.78 -37.60 -1.96
C TRP A 136 2.50 -36.29 -1.65
N ALA A 137 3.78 -36.15 -2.07
CA ALA A 137 4.51 -34.89 -1.91
C ALA A 137 3.86 -33.74 -2.71
N LEU A 138 3.39 -34.03 -3.93
CA LEU A 138 2.69 -33.06 -4.75
C LEU A 138 1.34 -32.64 -4.14
N ILE A 139 0.55 -33.59 -3.67
CA ILE A 139 -0.74 -33.31 -3.00
C ILE A 139 -0.50 -32.46 -1.74
N ALA A 140 0.48 -32.82 -0.91
CA ALA A 140 0.81 -32.04 0.30
C ALA A 140 1.25 -30.62 -0.05
N TYR A 141 2.04 -30.44 -1.11
CA TYR A 141 2.49 -29.13 -1.57
C TYR A 141 1.34 -28.27 -2.13
N ILE A 142 0.44 -28.87 -2.91
CA ILE A 142 -0.77 -28.18 -3.41
C ILE A 142 -1.66 -27.77 -2.24
N ALA A 143 -1.87 -28.63 -1.25
CA ALA A 143 -2.67 -28.29 -0.07
C ALA A 143 -2.05 -27.12 0.71
N LEU A 144 -0.74 -27.15 0.95
CA LEU A 144 -0.03 -26.03 1.57
C LEU A 144 -0.20 -24.74 0.78
N PHE A 145 -0.03 -24.78 -0.55
CA PHE A 145 -0.16 -23.64 -1.44
C PHE A 145 -1.57 -23.01 -1.38
N VAL A 146 -2.62 -23.84 -1.40
CA VAL A 146 -4.01 -23.38 -1.28
C VAL A 146 -4.28 -22.75 0.08
N ILE A 147 -3.83 -23.38 1.17
CA ILE A 147 -3.96 -22.81 2.52
C ILE A 147 -3.27 -21.45 2.61
N GLN A 148 -2.07 -21.33 2.08
CA GLN A 148 -1.34 -20.06 2.06
C GLN A 148 -2.06 -19.00 1.23
N ALA A 149 -2.57 -19.35 0.04
CA ALA A 149 -3.33 -18.42 -0.79
C ALA A 149 -4.53 -17.85 -0.04
N ILE A 150 -5.29 -18.68 0.69
CA ILE A 150 -6.42 -18.24 1.51
C ILE A 150 -5.95 -17.28 2.61
N ILE A 151 -4.89 -17.63 3.34
CA ILE A 151 -4.34 -16.78 4.41
C ILE A 151 -3.89 -15.42 3.83
N HIS A 152 -3.23 -15.43 2.68
CA HIS A 152 -2.77 -14.21 2.03
C HIS A 152 -3.94 -13.33 1.57
N ILE A 153 -5.01 -13.91 0.98
CA ILE A 153 -6.21 -13.19 0.57
C ILE A 153 -6.87 -12.51 1.77
N VAL A 154 -7.07 -13.24 2.87
CA VAL A 154 -7.70 -12.69 4.08
C VAL A 154 -6.87 -11.55 4.66
N ASN A 155 -5.57 -11.75 4.76
CA ASN A 155 -4.65 -10.76 5.31
C ASN A 155 -4.58 -9.49 4.44
N PHE A 156 -4.48 -9.65 3.12
CA PHE A 156 -4.44 -8.53 2.20
C PHE A 156 -5.74 -7.72 2.22
N ASN A 157 -6.90 -8.40 2.15
CA ASN A 157 -8.20 -7.71 2.17
C ASN A 157 -8.39 -6.91 3.47
N ARG A 158 -8.01 -7.47 4.63
CA ARG A 158 -8.06 -6.73 5.90
C ARG A 158 -7.17 -5.49 5.89
N ALA A 159 -5.92 -5.63 5.44
CA ALA A 159 -5.00 -4.51 5.35
C ALA A 159 -5.48 -3.46 4.34
N TYR A 160 -6.01 -3.88 3.19
CA TYR A 160 -6.50 -2.99 2.13
C TYR A 160 -7.71 -2.17 2.59
N VAL A 161 -8.72 -2.82 3.19
CA VAL A 161 -9.92 -2.12 3.70
C VAL A 161 -9.53 -1.11 4.79
N LYS A 162 -8.65 -1.51 5.71
CA LYS A 162 -8.16 -0.63 6.76
C LYS A 162 -7.39 0.58 6.19
N SER A 163 -6.56 0.35 5.18
CA SER A 163 -5.78 1.41 4.54
C SER A 163 -6.66 2.38 3.74
N ILE A 164 -7.70 1.87 3.05
CA ILE A 164 -8.68 2.75 2.39
C ILE A 164 -9.38 3.62 3.43
N ALA A 165 -9.91 3.04 4.51
CA ALA A 165 -10.57 3.80 5.55
C ALA A 165 -9.65 4.87 6.19
N GLN A 166 -8.36 4.58 6.32
CA GLN A 166 -7.37 5.54 6.80
C GLN A 166 -7.09 6.65 5.78
N LEU A 167 -7.02 6.31 4.48
CA LEU A 167 -6.81 7.29 3.42
C LEU A 167 -8.03 8.20 3.23
N GLU A 168 -9.24 7.65 3.28
CA GLU A 168 -10.49 8.41 3.24
C GLU A 168 -10.65 9.32 4.47
N GLU A 169 -10.10 8.90 5.61
CA GLU A 169 -10.05 9.74 6.81
C GLU A 169 -9.05 10.90 6.65
N TYR A 170 -7.94 10.67 5.95
CA TYR A 170 -6.81 11.61 5.83
C TYR A 170 -6.87 12.48 4.57
N TYR A 171 -7.26 11.91 3.41
CA TYR A 171 -7.37 12.58 2.11
C TYR A 171 -8.82 12.60 1.62
N ASP A 172 -9.13 13.57 0.77
CA ASP A 172 -10.37 13.55 -0.03
C ASP A 172 -10.37 12.35 -1.02
N GLU A 173 -11.54 11.96 -1.53
CA GLU A 173 -11.72 10.74 -2.36
C GLU A 173 -10.76 10.59 -3.56
N GLU A 174 -10.20 11.68 -4.06
CA GLU A 174 -9.28 11.68 -5.20
C GLU A 174 -7.96 10.92 -4.95
N GLU A 175 -7.53 10.77 -3.70
CA GLU A 175 -6.24 10.16 -3.38
C GLU A 175 -6.29 8.62 -3.27
N THR A 176 -7.47 8.03 -3.11
CA THR A 176 -7.63 6.57 -3.02
C THR A 176 -7.22 5.84 -4.31
N HIS A 177 -7.23 6.54 -5.46
CA HIS A 177 -6.80 5.95 -6.72
C HIS A 177 -5.31 5.54 -6.71
N LYS A 178 -4.47 6.19 -5.89
CA LYS A 178 -3.03 5.92 -5.79
C LYS A 178 -2.70 4.53 -5.22
N ILE A 179 -3.62 3.89 -4.52
CA ILE A 179 -3.44 2.51 -4.00
C ILE A 179 -4.24 1.47 -4.79
N LYS A 180 -5.09 1.87 -5.75
CA LYS A 180 -5.87 0.93 -6.57
C LYS A 180 -4.98 -0.05 -7.35
N TRP A 181 -3.78 0.41 -7.80
CA TRP A 181 -2.82 -0.44 -8.48
C TRP A 181 -2.35 -1.62 -7.59
N ILE A 182 -2.20 -1.40 -6.27
CA ILE A 182 -1.81 -2.45 -5.31
C ILE A 182 -2.84 -3.57 -5.31
N ARG A 183 -4.13 -3.22 -5.26
CA ARG A 183 -5.22 -4.19 -5.35
C ARG A 183 -5.23 -4.91 -6.70
N PHE A 184 -5.04 -4.17 -7.78
CA PHE A 184 -5.02 -4.75 -9.13
C PHE A 184 -3.84 -5.72 -9.31
N CYS A 185 -2.63 -5.33 -8.91
CA CYS A 185 -1.46 -6.22 -8.88
C CYS A 185 -1.70 -7.46 -8.04
N TYR A 186 -2.36 -7.32 -6.88
CA TYR A 186 -2.68 -8.44 -6.01
C TYR A 186 -3.66 -9.42 -6.67
N ILE A 187 -4.70 -8.93 -7.35
CA ILE A 187 -5.65 -9.75 -8.09
C ILE A 187 -4.95 -10.51 -9.22
N ILE A 188 -4.12 -9.84 -10.03
CA ILE A 188 -3.36 -10.50 -11.11
C ILE A 188 -2.43 -11.58 -10.53
N MET A 189 -1.77 -11.30 -9.41
CA MET A 189 -0.92 -12.27 -8.71
C MET A 189 -1.73 -13.51 -8.30
N MET A 190 -2.93 -13.35 -7.73
CA MET A 190 -3.81 -14.46 -7.36
C MET A 190 -4.29 -15.26 -8.58
N LEU A 191 -4.62 -14.59 -9.68
CA LEU A 191 -4.97 -15.24 -10.94
C LEU A 191 -3.79 -16.06 -11.49
N THR A 192 -2.58 -15.52 -11.41
CA THR A 192 -1.35 -16.24 -11.80
C THR A 192 -1.11 -17.49 -10.94
N GLN A 193 -1.42 -17.42 -9.65
CA GLN A 193 -1.35 -18.58 -8.74
C GLN A 193 -2.40 -19.65 -9.05
N CYS A 194 -3.62 -19.25 -9.37
CA CYS A 194 -4.64 -20.19 -9.81
C CYS A 194 -4.27 -20.82 -11.16
N ALA A 195 -3.72 -20.03 -12.06
CA ALA A 195 -3.32 -20.49 -13.39
C ALA A 195 -2.26 -21.59 -13.33
N ILE A 196 -1.21 -21.51 -12.51
CA ILE A 196 -0.17 -22.53 -12.41
C ILE A 196 -0.75 -23.88 -12.00
N LEU A 197 -1.74 -23.92 -11.11
CA LEU A 197 -2.40 -25.16 -10.68
C LEU A 197 -3.11 -25.85 -11.85
N ILE A 198 -3.65 -25.08 -12.80
CA ILE A 198 -4.31 -25.61 -13.99
C ILE A 198 -3.27 -26.05 -15.02
N TYR A 199 -2.32 -25.16 -15.33
CA TYR A 199 -1.32 -25.39 -16.38
C TYR A 199 -0.40 -26.58 -16.09
N MET A 200 -0.18 -26.90 -14.80
CA MET A 200 0.66 -28.04 -14.40
C MET A 200 0.09 -29.40 -14.87
N PHE A 201 -1.22 -29.49 -15.10
CA PHE A 201 -1.90 -30.69 -15.58
C PHE A 201 -2.19 -30.68 -17.08
N LEU A 202 -1.86 -29.59 -17.76
CA LEU A 202 -2.05 -29.44 -19.21
C LEU A 202 -0.79 -29.88 -19.99
N PRO A 203 -0.90 -30.14 -21.32
CA PRO A 203 0.25 -30.43 -22.17
C PRO A 203 1.33 -29.33 -22.10
N GLU A 204 2.59 -29.72 -22.31
CA GLU A 204 3.78 -28.88 -22.14
C GLU A 204 3.72 -27.52 -22.87
N GLY A 205 3.05 -27.45 -24.03
CA GLY A 205 2.89 -26.20 -24.78
C GLY A 205 2.15 -25.09 -24.00
N PHE A 206 1.26 -25.46 -23.08
CA PHE A 206 0.56 -24.52 -22.23
C PHE A 206 1.46 -23.87 -21.17
N MET A 207 2.52 -24.57 -20.74
CA MET A 207 3.52 -23.99 -19.83
C MET A 207 4.30 -22.85 -20.47
N THR A 208 4.51 -22.87 -21.76
CA THR A 208 5.10 -21.74 -22.50
C THR A 208 4.23 -20.50 -22.40
N ILE A 209 2.90 -20.65 -22.57
CA ILE A 209 1.93 -19.56 -22.45
C ILE A 209 1.94 -19.00 -21.01
N TYR A 210 1.96 -19.89 -20.02
CA TYR A 210 2.04 -19.49 -18.62
C TYR A 210 3.34 -18.71 -18.32
N SER A 211 4.49 -19.17 -18.84
CA SER A 211 5.77 -18.51 -18.66
C SER A 211 5.77 -17.08 -19.22
N LEU A 212 5.20 -16.88 -20.40
CA LEU A 212 5.06 -15.55 -21.01
C LEU A 212 4.11 -14.65 -20.21
N TRP A 213 2.99 -15.20 -19.75
CA TRP A 213 2.07 -14.49 -18.84
C TRP A 213 2.78 -14.03 -17.56
N TYR A 214 3.59 -14.93 -16.97
CA TYR A 214 4.35 -14.63 -15.75
C TYR A 214 5.37 -13.50 -15.97
N VAL A 215 6.05 -13.46 -17.12
CA VAL A 215 6.94 -12.35 -17.50
C VAL A 215 6.17 -11.03 -17.55
N LEU A 216 5.03 -11.01 -18.23
CA LEU A 216 4.21 -9.80 -18.33
C LEU A 216 3.77 -9.30 -16.94
N PHE A 217 3.38 -10.23 -16.07
CA PHE A 217 3.05 -9.91 -14.68
C PHE A 217 4.24 -9.29 -13.94
N LEU A 218 5.44 -9.89 -14.01
CA LEU A 218 6.62 -9.37 -13.31
C LEU A 218 7.00 -7.96 -13.79
N VAL A 219 6.96 -7.72 -15.10
CA VAL A 219 7.25 -6.41 -15.69
C VAL A 219 6.21 -5.38 -15.25
N TYR A 220 4.93 -5.70 -15.36
CA TYR A 220 3.82 -4.83 -14.95
C TYR A 220 3.92 -4.49 -13.45
N PHE A 221 4.13 -5.50 -12.60
CA PHE A 221 4.29 -5.31 -11.16
C PHE A 221 5.47 -4.37 -10.86
N THR A 222 6.63 -4.63 -11.46
CA THR A 222 7.85 -3.85 -11.20
C THR A 222 7.70 -2.41 -11.68
N ALA A 223 7.11 -2.17 -12.84
CA ALA A 223 6.86 -0.82 -13.36
C ALA A 223 5.97 0.01 -12.43
N ASN A 224 4.85 -0.58 -11.96
CA ASN A 224 3.96 0.08 -11.00
C ASN A 224 4.63 0.30 -9.64
N PHE A 225 5.43 -0.65 -9.17
CA PHE A 225 6.17 -0.52 -7.92
C PHE A 225 7.21 0.61 -7.99
N ILE A 226 7.94 0.73 -9.10
CA ILE A 226 8.91 1.83 -9.32
C ILE A 226 8.18 3.18 -9.39
N SER A 227 7.08 3.25 -10.12
CA SER A 227 6.24 4.47 -10.18
C SER A 227 5.76 4.88 -8.79
N PHE A 228 5.34 3.89 -7.99
CA PHE A 228 4.94 4.13 -6.61
C PHE A 228 6.11 4.63 -5.75
N LEU A 229 7.32 4.09 -5.90
CA LEU A 229 8.50 4.58 -5.19
C LEU A 229 8.81 6.06 -5.50
N GLY A 230 8.48 6.56 -6.69
CA GLY A 230 8.65 7.96 -7.08
C GLY A 230 7.60 8.92 -6.50
N SER A 231 6.38 8.45 -6.31
CA SER A 231 5.21 9.27 -5.90
C SER A 231 4.78 9.09 -4.44
N HIS A 232 5.55 8.35 -3.66
CA HIS A 232 5.16 7.87 -2.33
C HIS A 232 5.11 8.93 -1.23
N LYS A 233 5.80 10.08 -1.37
CA LYS A 233 5.93 11.08 -0.30
C LYS A 233 4.56 11.48 0.29
N LEU A 234 3.55 11.68 -0.54
CA LEU A 234 2.18 12.02 -0.12
C LEU A 234 1.47 10.92 0.68
N LEU A 235 1.67 9.64 0.28
CA LEU A 235 1.07 8.50 0.97
C LEU A 235 1.74 8.21 2.31
N LEU A 236 3.02 8.52 2.43
CA LEU A 236 3.80 8.30 3.64
C LEU A 236 3.38 9.19 4.77
N ASP A 237 3.15 10.44 4.45
CA ASP A 237 2.70 11.43 5.44
C ASP A 237 1.36 11.00 6.03
N ALA A 238 0.44 10.45 5.21
CA ALA A 238 -0.84 9.91 5.68
C ALA A 238 -0.70 8.69 6.62
N PHE A 239 0.25 7.80 6.34
CA PHE A 239 0.46 6.60 7.16
C PHE A 239 1.33 6.87 8.40
N ALA A 240 2.23 7.85 8.36
CA ALA A 240 3.08 8.24 9.49
C ALA A 240 2.31 9.03 10.55
N TYR A 241 1.31 9.82 10.14
CA TYR A 241 0.47 10.62 11.05
C TYR A 241 -0.63 9.83 11.77
N LYS A 242 -0.49 8.54 11.90
CA LYS A 242 -1.45 7.57 12.43
C LYS A 242 -2.01 7.86 13.84
N THR A 243 -1.49 8.84 14.58
CA THR A 243 -1.80 9.04 16.00
C THR A 243 -1.78 10.48 16.51
N LEU A 244 -2.05 11.46 15.64
CA LEU A 244 -2.29 12.79 16.19
C LEU A 244 -3.69 12.82 16.79
N THR A 245 -3.78 12.69 18.12
CA THR A 245 -4.98 13.02 18.86
C THR A 245 -5.30 14.51 18.65
N PHE A 246 -6.59 14.86 18.63
CA PHE A 246 -7.05 16.25 18.58
C PHE A 246 -6.24 17.17 19.50
N GLN A 247 -5.93 16.70 20.72
CA GLN A 247 -5.16 17.45 21.69
C GLN A 247 -3.73 17.73 21.22
N SER A 248 -3.07 16.76 20.57
CA SER A 248 -1.72 16.95 20.03
C SER A 248 -1.68 17.88 18.81
N ILE A 249 -2.74 17.91 18.00
CA ILE A 249 -2.89 18.89 16.88
C ILE A 249 -3.04 20.29 17.45
N LYS A 250 -3.92 20.47 18.43
CA LYS A 250 -4.14 21.77 19.10
C LYS A 250 -2.87 22.26 19.80
N GLU A 251 -2.19 21.40 20.56
CA GLU A 251 -0.91 21.73 21.22
C GLU A 251 0.18 22.13 20.23
N ARG A 252 0.26 21.51 19.04
CA ARG A 252 1.23 21.90 18.00
C ARG A 252 0.91 23.25 17.37
N ILE A 253 -0.36 23.50 17.07
CA ILE A 253 -0.80 24.79 16.56
C ILE A 253 -0.55 25.91 17.57
N ASP A 254 -0.88 25.66 18.85
CA ASP A 254 -0.67 26.63 19.92
C ASP A 254 0.85 26.86 20.17
N ARG A 255 1.68 25.81 20.11
CA ARG A 255 3.14 25.93 20.20
C ARG A 255 3.72 26.76 19.05
N TYR A 256 3.35 26.46 17.82
CA TYR A 256 3.77 27.23 16.65
C TYR A 256 3.40 28.72 16.79
N ARG A 257 2.19 29.02 17.25
CA ARG A 257 1.75 30.41 17.51
C ARG A 257 2.58 31.11 18.59
N LEU A 258 2.93 30.37 19.66
CA LEU A 258 3.77 30.89 20.74
C LEU A 258 5.22 31.13 20.28
N GLU A 259 5.80 30.19 19.56
CA GLU A 259 7.15 30.33 19.00
C GLU A 259 7.22 31.54 18.05
N LYS A 260 6.19 31.71 17.21
CA LYS A 260 6.11 32.83 16.28
C LYS A 260 5.92 34.18 16.98
N ALA A 261 5.14 34.25 18.04
CA ALA A 261 4.94 35.48 18.80
C ALA A 261 6.22 36.01 19.44
N HIS A 262 7.23 35.15 19.62
CA HIS A 262 8.58 35.53 20.11
C HIS A 262 9.58 35.87 19.00
N LEU A 263 9.22 35.67 17.72
CA LEU A 263 10.09 35.86 16.53
C LEU A 263 9.51 36.94 15.59
N ASP A 264 9.47 38.18 16.06
CA ASP A 264 9.22 39.36 15.19
C ASP A 264 10.50 39.72 14.40
N LEU A 265 10.94 38.78 13.50
CA LEU A 265 12.07 39.01 12.59
C LEU A 265 11.57 39.23 11.16
N PRO A 266 12.19 40.14 10.38
CA PRO A 266 11.86 40.34 8.97
C PRO A 266 12.21 39.09 8.17
N ALA A 267 11.35 38.72 7.20
CA ALA A 267 11.54 37.55 6.32
C ALA A 267 12.87 37.67 5.53
N HIS A 268 13.76 36.73 5.70
CA HIS A 268 15.07 36.71 5.05
C HIS A 268 15.10 35.89 3.75
N ASP A 269 14.02 35.14 3.45
CA ASP A 269 13.96 34.25 2.26
C ASP A 269 12.58 34.40 1.56
N GLU A 270 12.58 34.25 0.25
CA GLU A 270 11.36 34.35 -0.59
C GLU A 270 10.29 33.33 -0.19
N ASN A 271 10.71 32.12 0.20
CA ASN A 271 9.85 31.05 0.72
C ASN A 271 9.17 31.45 2.04
N GLU A 272 9.88 32.16 2.93
CA GLU A 272 9.32 32.63 4.20
C GLU A 272 8.26 33.73 3.98
N ALA A 273 8.48 34.60 3.02
CA ALA A 273 7.50 35.61 2.63
C ALA A 273 6.22 34.97 2.04
N GLU A 274 6.37 33.90 1.27
CA GLU A 274 5.24 33.16 0.70
C GLU A 274 4.47 32.42 1.80
N LEU A 275 5.14 31.77 2.74
CA LEU A 275 4.52 31.13 3.89
C LEU A 275 3.71 32.12 4.76
N ARG A 276 4.22 33.32 5.00
CA ARG A 276 3.51 34.38 5.73
C ARG A 276 2.30 34.92 4.96
N ARG A 277 2.33 34.95 3.62
CA ARG A 277 1.18 35.29 2.78
C ARG A 277 0.09 34.21 2.89
N LEU A 278 0.49 32.96 2.81
CA LEU A 278 -0.41 31.81 2.93
C LEU A 278 -1.09 31.78 4.29
N GLU A 279 -0.35 32.03 5.37
CA GLU A 279 -0.89 32.05 6.73
C GLU A 279 -1.98 33.12 6.89
N ARG A 280 -1.73 34.34 6.43
CA ARG A 280 -2.75 35.43 6.46
C ARG A 280 -3.97 35.09 5.61
N ALA A 281 -3.76 34.42 4.48
CA ALA A 281 -4.86 33.97 3.63
C ALA A 281 -5.70 32.89 4.32
N LEU A 282 -5.04 31.96 5.05
CA LEU A 282 -5.71 30.93 5.84
C LEU A 282 -6.48 31.51 7.04
N GLU A 283 -5.94 32.50 7.74
CA GLU A 283 -6.63 33.19 8.83
C GLU A 283 -7.93 33.82 8.31
N LYS A 284 -7.88 34.56 7.22
CA LYS A 284 -9.06 35.13 6.57
C LYS A 284 -10.05 34.07 6.11
N TRP A 285 -9.56 32.98 5.53
CA TRP A 285 -10.36 31.83 5.07
C TRP A 285 -11.11 31.16 6.24
N VAL A 286 -10.52 31.11 7.44
CA VAL A 286 -11.17 30.62 8.67
C VAL A 286 -12.19 31.63 9.19
N GLU A 287 -11.87 32.92 9.23
CA GLU A 287 -12.80 33.99 9.63
C GLU A 287 -14.08 33.99 8.77
N GLU A 288 -13.93 33.80 7.45
CA GLU A 288 -15.03 33.70 6.50
C GLU A 288 -15.76 32.35 6.57
N LYS A 289 -15.35 31.44 7.47
CA LYS A 289 -15.91 30.08 7.65
C LYS A 289 -15.93 29.23 6.38
N ARG A 290 -14.96 29.46 5.47
CA ARG A 290 -14.83 28.73 4.20
C ARG A 290 -14.51 27.23 4.41
N TYR A 291 -14.08 26.81 5.58
CA TYR A 291 -13.91 25.40 5.96
C TYR A 291 -15.22 24.61 5.91
N ARG A 292 -16.39 25.25 5.90
CA ARG A 292 -17.71 24.61 5.78
C ARG A 292 -18.01 24.10 4.35
N GLU A 293 -17.33 24.60 3.33
CA GLU A 293 -17.55 24.22 1.93
C GLU A 293 -16.98 22.82 1.66
N TYR A 294 -17.81 21.77 1.74
CA TYR A 294 -17.37 20.37 1.66
C TYR A 294 -17.07 19.88 0.23
N ASP A 295 -17.56 20.57 -0.79
CA ASP A 295 -17.49 20.21 -2.22
C ASP A 295 -16.22 20.69 -2.93
N LYS A 296 -15.36 21.46 -2.26
CA LYS A 296 -14.12 21.96 -2.85
C LYS A 296 -12.97 21.00 -2.74
N SER A 297 -12.34 20.74 -3.86
CA SER A 297 -11.08 20.02 -3.94
C SER A 297 -9.92 20.82 -3.35
N ARG A 298 -8.84 20.14 -2.97
CA ARG A 298 -7.61 20.78 -2.47
C ARG A 298 -7.00 21.74 -3.50
N ASP A 299 -7.14 21.45 -4.82
CA ASP A 299 -6.68 22.30 -5.90
C ASP A 299 -7.45 23.62 -5.97
N GLU A 300 -8.76 23.58 -5.76
CA GLU A 300 -9.60 24.76 -5.73
C GLU A 300 -9.29 25.63 -4.52
N ILE A 301 -9.07 24.99 -3.35
CA ILE A 301 -8.69 25.71 -2.13
C ILE A 301 -7.30 26.34 -2.27
N ALA A 302 -6.32 25.64 -2.85
CA ALA A 302 -5.00 26.21 -3.09
C ALA A 302 -5.07 27.42 -4.03
N ARG A 303 -5.88 27.36 -5.10
CA ARG A 303 -6.12 28.49 -5.99
C ARG A 303 -6.80 29.67 -5.29
N GLU A 304 -7.77 29.41 -4.42
CA GLU A 304 -8.42 30.46 -3.61
C GLU A 304 -7.45 31.16 -2.66
N LEU A 305 -6.52 30.40 -2.09
CA LEU A 305 -5.48 30.91 -1.21
C LEU A 305 -4.31 31.54 -1.97
N ASN A 306 -4.38 31.63 -3.31
CA ASN A 306 -3.29 32.08 -4.21
C ASN A 306 -1.96 31.37 -3.93
N THR A 307 -2.02 30.06 -3.79
CA THR A 307 -0.86 29.20 -3.51
C THR A 307 -0.88 27.92 -4.35
N THR A 308 0.16 27.11 -4.24
CA THR A 308 0.22 25.78 -4.86
C THR A 308 -0.16 24.69 -3.86
N LYS A 309 -0.55 23.50 -4.36
CA LYS A 309 -0.79 22.34 -3.49
C LYS A 309 0.46 21.98 -2.66
N GLU A 310 1.61 22.10 -3.29
CA GLU A 310 2.92 21.79 -2.70
C GLU A 310 3.22 22.73 -1.53
N MET A 311 2.98 24.05 -1.72
CA MET A 311 3.16 25.05 -0.66
C MET A 311 2.15 24.86 0.48
N LEU A 312 0.89 24.56 0.14
CA LEU A 312 -0.14 24.24 1.13
C LEU A 312 0.25 22.99 1.94
N HIS A 313 0.77 21.96 1.27
CA HIS A 313 1.27 20.75 1.92
C HIS A 313 2.46 21.06 2.85
N LEU A 314 3.47 21.78 2.34
CA LEU A 314 4.64 22.19 3.11
C LEU A 314 4.24 22.96 4.38
N TYR A 315 3.33 23.93 4.26
CA TYR A 315 2.86 24.70 5.41
C TYR A 315 2.21 23.80 6.47
N PHE A 316 1.28 22.94 6.06
CA PHE A 316 0.56 22.11 7.03
C PHE A 316 1.43 20.99 7.61
N VAL A 317 2.23 20.31 6.81
CA VAL A 317 3.02 19.15 7.24
C VAL A 317 4.35 19.55 7.87
N ASP A 318 5.14 20.39 7.20
CA ASP A 318 6.49 20.71 7.63
C ASP A 318 6.50 21.84 8.68
N VAL A 319 5.57 22.82 8.59
CA VAL A 319 5.52 23.95 9.53
C VAL A 319 4.58 23.67 10.70
N LEU A 320 3.31 23.30 10.43
CA LEU A 320 2.34 23.03 11.50
C LEU A 320 2.42 21.60 12.04
N GLY A 321 3.01 20.67 11.31
CA GLY A 321 3.08 19.26 11.65
C GLY A 321 1.70 18.58 11.70
N VAL A 322 0.71 19.08 10.95
CA VAL A 322 -0.65 18.55 10.85
C VAL A 322 -1.06 18.49 9.37
N ASP A 323 -2.03 17.67 9.03
CA ASP A 323 -2.59 17.70 7.68
C ASP A 323 -3.75 18.70 7.56
N PHE A 324 -3.95 19.22 6.35
CA PHE A 324 -4.99 20.22 6.06
C PHE A 324 -6.41 19.71 6.39
N LYS A 325 -6.72 18.44 6.11
CA LYS A 325 -8.04 17.84 6.37
C LYS A 325 -8.34 17.76 7.86
N SER A 326 -7.38 17.28 8.66
CA SER A 326 -7.50 17.23 10.13
C SER A 326 -7.66 18.62 10.72
N TRP A 327 -6.87 19.60 10.24
CA TRP A 327 -6.98 20.98 10.64
C TRP A 327 -8.36 21.58 10.27
N ARG A 328 -8.83 21.37 9.04
CA ARG A 328 -10.15 21.79 8.58
C ARG A 328 -11.28 21.12 9.37
N THR A 329 -11.16 19.81 9.62
CA THR A 329 -12.13 19.04 10.41
C THR A 329 -12.22 19.58 11.84
N LEU A 330 -11.09 19.99 12.41
CA LEU A 330 -11.05 20.63 13.72
C LEU A 330 -11.94 21.88 13.77
N HIS A 331 -11.77 22.80 12.81
CA HIS A 331 -12.60 24.01 12.72
C HIS A 331 -14.08 23.68 12.56
N ARG A 332 -14.42 22.66 11.75
CA ARG A 332 -15.81 22.17 11.60
C ARG A 332 -16.40 21.65 12.89
N VAL A 333 -15.63 20.88 13.65
CA VAL A 333 -16.09 20.31 14.93
C VAL A 333 -16.25 21.41 15.99
N GLU A 334 -15.32 22.37 16.09
CA GLU A 334 -15.47 23.49 17.02
C GLU A 334 -16.69 24.36 16.67
N ASP A 335 -16.91 24.60 15.40
CA ASP A 335 -18.11 25.31 14.93
C ASP A 335 -19.40 24.50 15.22
N ALA A 336 -19.38 23.19 15.02
CA ALA A 336 -20.51 22.32 15.36
C ALA A 336 -20.81 22.32 16.86
N LYS A 337 -19.80 22.35 17.73
CA LYS A 337 -19.99 22.47 19.20
C LYS A 337 -20.78 23.71 19.56
N THR A 338 -20.41 24.85 18.98
CA THR A 338 -21.13 26.14 19.17
C THR A 338 -22.54 26.04 18.63
N LEU A 339 -22.72 25.58 17.39
CA LEU A 339 -24.04 25.45 16.76
C LEU A 339 -24.99 24.51 17.50
N LEU A 340 -24.47 23.42 18.09
CA LEU A 340 -25.26 22.46 18.89
C LEU A 340 -25.87 23.09 20.14
N LEU A 341 -25.18 24.05 20.74
CA LEU A 341 -25.65 24.78 21.95
C LEU A 341 -26.56 25.96 21.57
N GLU A 342 -26.21 26.69 20.53
CA GLU A 342 -26.98 27.87 20.10
C GLU A 342 -28.30 27.51 19.39
N LYS A 343 -28.28 26.45 18.55
CA LYS A 343 -29.41 26.08 17.69
C LYS A 343 -30.07 24.78 18.14
N LYS A 344 -30.55 24.74 19.40
CA LYS A 344 -31.15 23.54 20.01
C LYS A 344 -32.41 23.03 19.28
N ASN A 345 -33.09 23.89 18.51
CA ASN A 345 -34.27 23.57 17.69
C ASN A 345 -33.92 22.78 16.40
N LEU A 346 -32.66 22.77 15.97
CA LEU A 346 -32.26 22.06 14.76
C LEU A 346 -31.85 20.61 15.08
N SER A 347 -32.05 19.74 14.09
CA SER A 347 -31.57 18.34 14.23
C SER A 347 -30.04 18.28 14.27
N VAL A 348 -29.50 17.28 14.95
CA VAL A 348 -28.03 17.04 14.99
C VAL A 348 -27.44 16.91 13.59
N ASN A 349 -28.20 16.31 12.66
CA ASN A 349 -27.76 16.15 11.27
C ASN A 349 -27.66 17.49 10.55
N MET A 350 -28.66 18.36 10.69
CA MET A 350 -28.62 19.72 10.10
C MET A 350 -27.45 20.52 10.64
N ILE A 351 -27.11 20.38 11.92
CA ILE A 351 -25.92 21.03 12.47
C ILE A 351 -24.64 20.49 11.81
N GLY A 352 -24.54 19.17 11.58
CA GLY A 352 -23.40 18.58 10.86
C GLY A 352 -23.25 19.17 9.44
N GLU A 353 -24.33 19.25 8.68
CA GLU A 353 -24.35 19.88 7.34
C GLU A 353 -23.95 21.37 7.40
N MET A 354 -24.51 22.13 8.35
CA MET A 354 -24.14 23.54 8.55
C MET A 354 -22.68 23.74 8.91
N ALA A 355 -22.08 22.80 9.62
CA ALA A 355 -20.66 22.81 9.97
C ALA A 355 -19.76 22.33 8.80
N GLY A 356 -20.35 21.88 7.68
CA GLY A 356 -19.65 21.49 6.46
C GLY A 356 -19.33 20.01 6.35
N PHE A 357 -20.06 19.13 7.03
CA PHE A 357 -19.93 17.68 6.84
C PHE A 357 -20.91 17.22 5.76
N SER A 358 -20.40 16.44 4.78
CA SER A 358 -21.19 15.93 3.66
C SER A 358 -22.14 14.80 4.04
N ASP A 359 -21.83 14.06 5.12
CA ASP A 359 -22.66 12.97 5.60
C ASP A 359 -22.70 12.85 7.12
N ARG A 360 -23.82 12.28 7.61
CA ARG A 360 -24.12 12.09 9.02
C ARG A 360 -23.10 11.17 9.72
N SER A 361 -22.72 10.09 9.08
CA SER A 361 -21.85 9.07 9.70
C SER A 361 -20.46 9.64 9.93
N ASN A 362 -19.94 10.39 8.95
CA ASN A 362 -18.67 11.08 9.05
C ASN A 362 -18.71 12.14 10.16
N PHE A 363 -19.78 12.98 10.20
CA PHE A 363 -19.96 13.97 11.28
C PHE A 363 -19.91 13.31 12.66
N HIS A 364 -20.75 12.31 12.91
CA HIS A 364 -20.78 11.61 14.21
C HIS A 364 -19.45 11.01 14.59
N ARG A 365 -18.78 10.34 13.64
CA ARG A 365 -17.47 9.71 13.86
C ARG A 365 -16.40 10.74 14.23
N GLN A 366 -16.27 11.81 13.44
CA GLN A 366 -15.26 12.84 13.66
C GLN A 366 -15.52 13.63 14.94
N PHE A 367 -16.76 14.00 15.19
CA PHE A 367 -17.15 14.70 16.42
C PHE A 367 -16.83 13.86 17.65
N THR A 368 -17.24 12.57 17.68
CA THR A 368 -16.99 11.68 18.82
C THR A 368 -15.49 11.43 19.01
N LYS A 369 -14.73 11.29 17.92
CA LYS A 369 -13.27 11.12 17.98
C LYS A 369 -12.56 12.34 18.59
N ILE A 370 -13.03 13.54 18.27
CA ILE A 370 -12.38 14.80 18.67
C ILE A 370 -12.85 15.26 20.06
N VAL A 371 -14.14 15.13 20.36
CA VAL A 371 -14.76 15.65 21.59
C VAL A 371 -14.82 14.60 22.72
N GLY A 372 -14.77 13.31 22.35
CA GLY A 372 -14.87 12.20 23.31
C GLY A 372 -16.29 11.72 23.59
N CYS A 373 -17.33 12.50 23.17
CA CYS A 373 -18.73 12.14 23.33
C CYS A 373 -19.51 12.38 22.03
N SER A 374 -20.72 11.80 21.89
CA SER A 374 -21.54 12.01 20.69
C SER A 374 -22.07 13.47 20.60
N PRO A 375 -22.39 13.97 19.41
CA PRO A 375 -22.99 15.30 19.24
C PRO A 375 -24.27 15.50 20.05
N LYS A 376 -25.07 14.42 20.20
CA LYS A 376 -26.27 14.46 21.01
C LYS A 376 -25.95 14.60 22.51
N GLN A 377 -25.01 13.80 23.01
CA GLN A 377 -24.55 13.91 24.40
C GLN A 377 -23.98 15.29 24.71
N TRP A 378 -23.18 15.85 23.80
CA TRP A 378 -22.65 17.22 23.90
C TRP A 378 -23.75 18.27 24.03
N ARG A 379 -24.80 18.18 23.22
CA ARG A 379 -25.97 19.07 23.29
C ARG A 379 -26.73 18.91 24.61
N ASP A 380 -26.99 17.65 25.01
CA ASP A 380 -27.81 17.33 26.19
C ASP A 380 -27.09 17.68 27.51
N SER A 381 -25.74 17.72 27.49
CA SER A 381 -24.89 18.12 28.62
C SER A 381 -24.50 19.60 28.64
N ASP A 382 -25.13 20.44 27.81
CA ASP A 382 -24.79 21.86 27.67
C ASP A 382 -23.28 22.13 27.46
N GLY A 383 -22.61 21.21 26.74
CA GLY A 383 -21.20 21.38 26.37
C GLY A 383 -20.19 20.93 27.44
N ILE A 384 -20.63 20.23 28.47
CA ILE A 384 -19.74 19.63 29.46
C ILE A 384 -19.51 18.16 29.06
N PRO A 385 -18.30 17.76 28.67
CA PRO A 385 -17.99 16.36 28.41
C PRO A 385 -18.11 15.59 29.72
N GLY A 386 -18.94 14.54 29.75
CA GLY A 386 -19.11 13.65 30.89
C GLY A 386 -17.89 12.75 31.11
#